data_f8e564eb4cc5efafdec9f901642eca6e
#
_entry.id   f8e564eb4cc5efafdec9f901642eca6e
#
_cell.length_a   1.000
_cell.length_b   1.000
_cell.length_c   1.000
_cell.angle_alpha   90.00
_cell.angle_beta   90.00
_cell.angle_gamma   90.00
#
_symmetry.space_group_name_H-M   'P 1'
#
loop_
_entity.id
_entity.type
_entity.pdbx_description
1 polymer ?
#
loop_
_entity_poly.entity_id
_entity_poly.type
_entity_poly.pdbx_seq_one_letter_code
_entity_poly.pdbx_strand_id
1 'polypeptide(L)'
;MEHQNIFGRIAYTSKKEELMNQPRGHETFHITKHNDGKVTLRAHCEIEEPKPSVMRDVILSQDKNNKPTDCFIRLTVGDEFMGSGWFRFDLDETGDGIIECESFGPSIDRVSQKEKTNKRERL
;
A
#
# COMPACT_ATOMS: atom_id res chain seq x y z
N MET A 1 -17.47 -21.55 4.41
CA MET A 1 -16.56 -20.41 4.65
C MET A 1 -17.10 -19.17 3.95
N GLU A 2 -17.06 -18.07 4.62
CA GLU A 2 -17.70 -16.83 4.16
C GLU A 2 -16.77 -15.92 3.37
N HIS A 3 -15.50 -16.25 3.29
CA HIS A 3 -14.53 -15.49 2.50
C HIS A 3 -13.44 -16.41 1.98
N GLN A 4 -12.67 -15.93 1.01
CA GLN A 4 -11.54 -16.64 0.42
C GLN A 4 -10.26 -15.89 0.72
N ASN A 5 -9.19 -16.64 0.99
CA ASN A 5 -7.87 -16.08 1.22
C ASN A 5 -6.89 -16.62 0.18
N ILE A 6 -6.11 -15.72 -0.40
CA ILE A 6 -5.07 -16.03 -1.36
C ILE A 6 -3.76 -15.49 -0.83
N PHE A 7 -2.72 -16.33 -0.81
CA PHE A 7 -1.39 -15.97 -0.34
C PHE A 7 -0.40 -16.10 -1.48
N GLY A 8 0.58 -15.22 -1.54
CA GLY A 8 1.62 -15.30 -2.54
C GLY A 8 2.92 -14.65 -2.08
N ARG A 9 3.96 -14.91 -2.86
CA ARG A 9 5.29 -14.35 -2.62
C ARG A 9 5.94 -13.98 -3.94
N ILE A 10 6.61 -12.82 -3.95
CA ILE A 10 7.37 -12.32 -5.08
C ILE A 10 8.82 -12.17 -4.63
N ALA A 11 9.75 -12.69 -5.41
CA ALA A 11 11.17 -12.47 -5.18
C ALA A 11 11.68 -11.39 -6.13
N TYR A 12 12.47 -10.46 -5.61
CA TYR A 12 13.08 -9.40 -6.38
C TYR A 12 14.54 -9.71 -6.64
N THR A 13 14.95 -9.51 -7.90
CA THR A 13 16.35 -9.65 -8.31
C THR A 13 16.81 -8.38 -9.01
N SER A 14 18.12 -8.18 -9.03
CA SER A 14 18.70 -7.02 -9.72
C SER A 14 18.79 -7.26 -11.22
N LYS A 15 18.54 -6.20 -12.01
CA LYS A 15 18.78 -6.19 -13.45
C LYS A 15 20.01 -5.35 -13.83
N LYS A 16 20.74 -4.82 -12.85
CA LYS A 16 22.00 -4.14 -13.11
C LYS A 16 23.03 -5.14 -13.59
N GLU A 17 23.83 -4.76 -14.58
CA GLU A 17 24.76 -5.64 -15.25
C GLU A 17 25.70 -6.38 -14.28
N GLU A 18 26.34 -5.67 -13.36
CA GLU A 18 27.26 -6.24 -12.40
C GLU A 18 26.59 -7.03 -11.26
N LEU A 19 25.27 -6.92 -11.13
CA LEU A 19 24.49 -7.57 -10.08
C LEU A 19 23.36 -8.42 -10.63
N MET A 20 23.45 -8.78 -11.91
CA MET A 20 22.38 -9.49 -12.59
C MET A 20 21.94 -10.75 -11.84
N ASN A 21 20.63 -10.85 -11.59
CA ASN A 21 19.98 -11.95 -10.88
C ASN A 21 20.39 -12.13 -9.41
N GLN A 22 21.11 -11.16 -8.85
CA GLN A 22 21.38 -11.20 -7.40
C GLN A 22 20.09 -10.90 -6.62
N PRO A 23 19.84 -11.62 -5.54
CA PRO A 23 18.67 -11.36 -4.69
C PRO A 23 18.70 -9.94 -4.13
N ARG A 24 17.57 -9.26 -4.17
CA ARG A 24 17.41 -7.91 -3.59
C ARG A 24 16.43 -7.90 -2.44
N GLY A 25 15.47 -8.78 -2.44
CA GLY A 25 14.42 -8.80 -1.43
C GLY A 25 13.23 -9.61 -1.87
N HIS A 26 12.15 -9.44 -1.17
CA HIS A 26 10.91 -10.18 -1.44
C HIS A 26 9.70 -9.40 -1.00
N GLU A 27 8.54 -9.82 -1.48
CA GLU A 27 7.25 -9.34 -1.02
C GLU A 27 6.36 -10.54 -0.76
N THR A 28 5.67 -10.53 0.38
CA THR A 28 4.60 -11.48 0.66
C THR A 28 3.29 -10.73 0.62
N PHE A 29 2.25 -11.37 0.10
CA PHE A 29 0.94 -10.74 0.06
C PHE A 29 -0.16 -11.72 0.44
N HIS A 30 -1.25 -11.14 0.93
CA HIS A 30 -2.44 -11.86 1.35
C HIS A 30 -3.66 -11.07 0.86
N ILE A 31 -4.45 -11.72 0.02
CA ILE A 31 -5.68 -11.14 -0.51
C ILE A 31 -6.86 -11.87 0.12
N THR A 32 -7.76 -11.12 0.73
CA THR A 32 -9.03 -11.65 1.24
C THR A 32 -10.15 -11.15 0.35
N LYS A 33 -10.88 -12.08 -0.24
CA LYS A 33 -12.12 -11.78 -0.97
C LYS A 33 -13.27 -12.05 -0.02
N HIS A 34 -13.93 -10.98 0.40
CA HIS A 34 -15.03 -11.07 1.37
C HIS A 34 -16.32 -11.55 0.69
N ASN A 35 -17.20 -12.13 1.48
CA ASN A 35 -18.45 -12.69 0.98
C ASN A 35 -19.37 -11.64 0.34
N ASP A 36 -19.26 -10.38 0.76
CA ASP A 36 -20.03 -9.27 0.19
C ASP A 36 -19.41 -8.65 -1.08
N GLY A 37 -18.30 -9.22 -1.57
CA GLY A 37 -17.61 -8.75 -2.76
C GLY A 37 -16.50 -7.75 -2.52
N LYS A 38 -16.31 -7.30 -1.28
CA LYS A 38 -15.17 -6.44 -0.93
C LYS A 38 -13.86 -7.22 -0.96
N VAL A 39 -12.76 -6.52 -1.13
CA VAL A 39 -11.42 -7.13 -1.18
C VAL A 39 -10.49 -6.37 -0.25
N THR A 40 -9.70 -7.10 0.52
CA THR A 40 -8.61 -6.54 1.32
C THR A 40 -7.29 -7.17 0.88
N LEU A 41 -6.32 -6.32 0.53
CA LEU A 41 -4.96 -6.73 0.19
C LEU A 41 -4.02 -6.30 1.31
N ARG A 42 -3.19 -7.24 1.79
CA ARG A 42 -2.09 -6.95 2.72
C ARG A 42 -0.82 -7.36 2.05
N ALA A 43 0.19 -6.50 2.08
CA ALA A 43 1.48 -6.79 1.48
C ALA A 43 2.60 -6.32 2.39
N HIS A 44 3.63 -7.16 2.51
CA HIS A 44 4.86 -6.82 3.23
C HIS A 44 6.02 -6.97 2.26
N CYS A 45 6.73 -5.88 2.03
CA CYS A 45 7.85 -5.82 1.09
C CYS A 45 9.14 -5.54 1.86
N GLU A 46 10.17 -6.34 1.62
CA GLU A 46 11.52 -6.11 2.13
C GLU A 46 12.49 -6.02 0.97
N ILE A 47 13.15 -4.88 0.84
CA ILE A 47 14.27 -4.69 -0.08
C ILE A 47 15.53 -4.65 0.76
N GLU A 48 16.31 -5.71 0.72
CA GLU A 48 17.47 -5.90 1.59
C GLU A 48 18.75 -5.34 0.98
N GLU A 49 18.82 -5.30 -0.34
CA GLU A 49 19.97 -4.80 -1.07
C GLU A 49 19.54 -3.81 -2.17
N PRO A 50 20.25 -2.69 -2.38
CA PRO A 50 21.39 -2.22 -1.56
C PRO A 50 20.94 -1.69 -0.20
N LYS A 51 21.88 -1.71 0.76
CA LYS A 51 21.62 -1.10 2.08
C LYS A 51 21.46 0.42 1.99
N PRO A 52 20.69 1.06 2.89
CA PRO A 52 19.95 0.45 4.00
C PRO A 52 18.73 -0.33 3.50
N SER A 53 18.35 -1.39 4.24
CA SER A 53 17.16 -2.16 3.89
C SER A 53 15.89 -1.32 4.05
N VAL A 54 14.90 -1.63 3.24
CA VAL A 54 13.60 -0.96 3.28
C VAL A 54 12.52 -2.00 3.51
N MET A 55 11.65 -1.73 4.49
CA MET A 55 10.45 -2.51 4.72
C MET A 55 9.24 -1.63 4.50
N ARG A 56 8.27 -2.14 3.77
CA ARG A 56 7.01 -1.43 3.50
C ARG A 56 5.85 -2.36 3.74
N ASP A 57 4.95 -1.94 4.60
CA ASP A 57 3.70 -2.65 4.86
C ASP A 57 2.55 -1.84 4.26
N VAL A 58 1.67 -2.54 3.56
CA VAL A 58 0.53 -1.93 2.87
C VAL A 58 -0.73 -2.72 3.19
N ILE A 59 -1.81 -2.02 3.51
CA ILE A 59 -3.14 -2.60 3.57
C ILE A 59 -4.03 -1.75 2.67
N LEU A 60 -4.59 -2.38 1.63
CA LEU A 60 -5.47 -1.73 0.67
C LEU A 60 -6.84 -2.40 0.72
N SER A 61 -7.89 -1.61 0.86
CA SER A 61 -9.26 -2.10 0.81
C SER A 61 -9.96 -1.57 -0.44
N GLN A 62 -10.80 -2.42 -1.03
CA GLN A 62 -11.61 -2.09 -2.20
C GLN A 62 -13.07 -2.46 -1.94
N ASP A 63 -13.97 -1.72 -2.56
CA ASP A 63 -15.39 -2.06 -2.53
C ASP A 63 -15.71 -3.20 -3.51
N LYS A 64 -16.97 -3.61 -3.56
CA LYS A 64 -17.42 -4.71 -4.42
C LYS A 64 -17.26 -4.40 -5.93
N ASN A 65 -17.05 -3.15 -6.30
CA ASN A 65 -16.81 -2.72 -7.68
C ASN A 65 -15.32 -2.53 -7.97
N ASN A 66 -14.44 -3.03 -7.11
CA ASN A 66 -12.99 -2.95 -7.21
C ASN A 66 -12.46 -1.50 -7.15
N LYS A 67 -13.18 -0.60 -6.53
CA LYS A 67 -12.71 0.77 -6.29
C LYS A 67 -12.07 0.85 -4.92
N PRO A 68 -10.90 1.50 -4.80
CA PRO A 68 -10.24 1.61 -3.50
C PRO A 68 -11.08 2.44 -2.53
N THR A 69 -11.13 2.03 -1.27
CA THR A 69 -11.82 2.74 -0.19
C THR A 69 -10.84 3.35 0.78
N ASP A 70 -9.77 2.63 1.12
CA ASP A 70 -8.69 3.18 1.92
C ASP A 70 -7.40 2.42 1.68
N CYS A 71 -6.27 3.05 2.04
CA CYS A 71 -4.95 2.44 1.96
C CYS A 71 -4.12 2.92 3.14
N PHE A 72 -3.48 1.99 3.84
CA PHE A 72 -2.54 2.28 4.91
C PHE A 72 -1.15 1.82 4.48
N ILE A 73 -0.14 2.67 4.67
CA ILE A 73 1.25 2.37 4.33
C ILE A 73 2.13 2.70 5.54
N ARG A 74 3.06 1.80 5.87
CA ARG A 74 4.07 2.02 6.90
C ARG A 74 5.44 1.72 6.31
N LEU A 75 6.40 2.62 6.56
CA LEU A 75 7.74 2.55 5.98
C LEU A 75 8.80 2.50 7.08
N THR A 76 9.73 1.55 6.97
CA THR A 76 10.90 1.41 7.83
C THR A 76 12.13 1.36 6.93
N VAL A 77 13.17 2.12 7.27
CA VAL A 77 14.44 2.15 6.53
C VAL A 77 15.57 1.91 7.51
N GLY A 78 16.38 0.86 7.28
CA GLY A 78 17.48 0.49 8.18
C GLY A 78 17.00 0.24 9.60
N ASP A 79 15.85 -0.43 9.76
CA ASP A 79 15.20 -0.70 11.04
C ASP A 79 14.68 0.52 11.79
N GLU A 80 14.72 1.70 11.17
CA GLU A 80 14.15 2.91 11.74
C GLU A 80 12.79 3.20 11.13
N PHE A 81 11.80 3.47 11.99
CA PHE A 81 10.49 3.89 11.52
C PHE A 81 10.60 5.26 10.85
N MET A 82 10.23 5.33 9.58
CA MET A 82 10.29 6.56 8.79
C MET A 82 8.95 7.26 8.69
N GLY A 83 7.86 6.53 8.71
CA GLY A 83 6.56 7.14 8.64
C GLY A 83 5.46 6.16 8.28
N SER A 84 4.23 6.62 8.47
CA SER A 84 3.04 5.93 8.02
C SER A 84 2.08 6.94 7.39
N GLY A 85 1.27 6.44 6.47
CA GLY A 85 0.23 7.23 5.83
C GLY A 85 -1.05 6.44 5.74
N TRP A 86 -2.18 7.10 5.96
CA TRP A 86 -3.50 6.52 5.79
C TRP A 86 -4.26 7.39 4.79
N PHE A 87 -4.71 6.76 3.71
CA PHE A 87 -5.41 7.41 2.61
C PHE A 87 -6.83 6.87 2.56
N ARG A 88 -7.80 7.77 2.44
CA ARG A 88 -9.20 7.41 2.23
C ARG A 88 -9.67 8.03 0.93
N PHE A 89 -10.50 7.29 0.21
CA PHE A 89 -11.01 7.68 -1.10
C PHE A 89 -12.52 7.76 -1.03
N ASP A 90 -13.08 8.87 -1.43
CA ASP A 90 -14.52 9.10 -1.35
C ASP A 90 -14.97 10.05 -2.48
N LEU A 91 -16.25 10.31 -2.52
CA LEU A 91 -16.85 11.29 -3.42
C LEU A 91 -17.41 12.44 -2.60
N ASP A 92 -17.30 13.66 -3.13
CA ASP A 92 -17.93 14.81 -2.50
C ASP A 92 -19.43 14.91 -2.91
N GLU A 93 -20.09 15.96 -2.46
CA GLU A 93 -21.51 16.20 -2.74
C GLU A 93 -21.82 16.33 -4.22
N THR A 94 -20.85 16.76 -5.03
CA THR A 94 -21.00 16.90 -6.48
C THR A 94 -20.64 15.63 -7.24
N GLY A 95 -20.13 14.60 -6.54
CA GLY A 95 -19.69 13.36 -7.15
C GLY A 95 -18.24 13.37 -7.62
N ASP A 96 -17.46 14.41 -7.31
CA ASP A 96 -16.02 14.44 -7.58
C ASP A 96 -15.26 13.63 -6.55
N GLY A 97 -14.16 13.02 -6.98
CA GLY A 97 -13.32 12.22 -6.09
C GLY A 97 -12.60 13.08 -5.06
N ILE A 98 -12.54 12.56 -3.84
CA ILE A 98 -11.80 13.17 -2.74
C ILE A 98 -10.82 12.14 -2.20
N ILE A 99 -9.58 12.58 -1.95
CA ILE A 99 -8.56 11.80 -1.26
C ILE A 99 -8.24 12.53 0.04
N GLU A 100 -8.39 11.83 1.17
CA GLU A 100 -7.97 12.31 2.47
C GLU A 100 -6.74 11.53 2.90
N CYS A 101 -5.72 12.23 3.37
CA CYS A 101 -4.49 11.62 3.82
C CYS A 101 -4.12 12.11 5.20
N GLU A 102 -3.81 11.17 6.10
CA GLU A 102 -3.13 11.46 7.36
C GLU A 102 -1.77 10.80 7.32
N SER A 103 -0.72 11.54 7.67
CA SER A 103 0.62 10.99 7.74
C SER A 103 1.28 11.33 9.08
N PHE A 104 2.18 10.44 9.49
CA PHE A 104 2.91 10.56 10.74
C PHE A 104 4.31 9.96 10.57
N GLY A 105 5.31 10.61 11.17
CA GLY A 105 6.67 10.09 11.12
C GLY A 105 7.61 10.90 12.02
N PRO A 106 8.84 10.42 12.24
CA PRO A 106 9.80 11.07 13.15
C PRO A 106 10.20 12.48 12.75
N SER A 107 10.23 12.75 11.45
CA SER A 107 10.62 14.06 10.89
C SER A 107 9.42 14.85 10.36
N ILE A 108 8.21 14.38 10.62
CA ILE A 108 6.97 14.99 10.13
C ILE A 108 5.98 14.95 11.28
N ASP A 109 5.41 16.10 11.63
CA ASP A 109 4.28 16.13 12.54
C ASP A 109 3.06 15.48 11.85
N ARG A 110 2.10 15.03 12.66
CA ARG A 110 0.88 14.44 12.12
C ARG A 110 0.18 15.45 11.24
N VAL A 111 0.01 15.10 9.96
CA VAL A 111 -0.60 15.97 8.97
C VAL A 111 -1.83 15.29 8.40
N SER A 112 -2.91 16.06 8.26
CA SER A 112 -4.11 15.62 7.56
C SER A 112 -4.31 16.52 6.35
N GLN A 113 -4.43 15.89 5.18
CA GLN A 113 -4.62 16.60 3.92
C GLN A 113 -5.83 16.04 3.19
N LYS A 114 -6.52 16.91 2.48
CA LYS A 114 -7.66 16.53 1.65
C LYS A 114 -7.46 17.13 0.26
N GLU A 115 -7.47 16.26 -0.74
CA GLU A 115 -7.39 16.65 -2.14
C GLU A 115 -8.66 16.26 -2.88
N LYS A 116 -9.10 17.14 -3.79
CA LYS A 116 -10.23 16.91 -4.65
C LYS A 116 -9.74 16.62 -6.07
N THR A 117 -10.26 15.56 -6.69
CA THR A 117 -9.96 15.24 -8.08
C THR A 117 -11.21 15.36 -8.93
N ASN A 118 -11.01 15.71 -10.21
CA ASN A 118 -12.09 15.81 -11.18
C ASN A 118 -12.25 14.53 -12.02
N LYS A 119 -11.48 13.49 -11.75
CA LYS A 119 -11.47 12.24 -12.55
C LYS A 119 -11.88 11.08 -11.67
N ARG A 120 -13.18 10.88 -11.53
CA ARG A 120 -13.75 9.86 -10.64
C ARG A 120 -13.36 8.43 -10.99
N GLU A 121 -13.24 8.13 -12.28
CA GLU A 121 -12.91 6.78 -12.74
C GLU A 121 -11.50 6.34 -12.42
N ARG A 122 -10.66 7.21 -11.89
CA ARG A 122 -9.28 6.91 -11.55
C ARG A 122 -9.04 6.69 -10.05
N LEU A 123 -10.08 6.74 -9.28
CA LEU A 123 -9.96 6.49 -7.84
C LEU A 123 -10.00 5.02 -7.51
#